data_beb71c86b0e7c70ea991cfac57e91928
#
_entry.id   beb71c86b0e7c70ea991cfac57e91928
#
_cell.length_a   1.000
_cell.length_b   1.000
_cell.length_c   1.000
_cell.angle_alpha   90.00
_cell.angle_beta   90.00
_cell.angle_gamma   90.00
#
_symmetry.space_group_name_H-M   'P 1'
#
loop_
_entity.id
_entity.type
_entity.pdbx_description
1 polymer ?
#
loop_
_entity_poly.entity_id
_entity_poly.type
_entity_poly.pdbx_seq_one_letter_code
_entity_poly.pdbx_strand_id
1 'polypeptide(L)' 'MKTKKTLRDFDTLPNAAGVSVEVVAALLECSNSTVWNRTKRGDLPQPIVIAGHTRWNVGALRKLLMPEAM' A
#
# COMPACT_ATOMS: atom_id res chain seq x y z
N MET A 1 -3.62 17.76 -3.07
CA MET A 1 -3.53 16.42 -3.55
C MET A 1 -3.72 15.43 -2.46
N LYS A 2 -4.74 14.66 -2.59
CA LYS A 2 -5.09 13.70 -1.55
C LYS A 2 -4.04 12.61 -1.40
N THR A 3 -3.53 12.11 -2.51
CA THR A 3 -2.53 11.06 -2.47
C THR A 3 -1.27 11.53 -1.76
N LYS A 4 -0.87 12.75 -2.07
CA LYS A 4 0.32 13.31 -1.47
C LYS A 4 0.17 13.47 0.04
N LYS A 5 -1.00 13.92 0.48
CA LYS A 5 -1.27 14.08 1.88
C LYS A 5 -1.28 12.73 2.59
N THR A 6 -1.92 11.74 1.99
CA THR A 6 -1.98 10.40 2.57
C THR A 6 -0.58 9.80 2.65
N LEU A 7 0.22 10.02 1.62
CA LEU A 7 1.56 9.52 1.60
C LEU A 7 2.39 10.12 2.74
N ARG A 8 2.22 11.41 2.99
CA ARG A 8 2.93 12.08 4.06
C ARG A 8 2.53 11.52 5.42
N ASP A 9 1.26 11.12 5.56
CA ASP A 9 0.74 10.62 6.82
C ASP A 9 0.96 9.11 6.98
N PHE A 10 1.53 8.45 5.98
CA PHE A 10 1.65 6.98 6.01
C PHE A 10 2.35 6.48 7.27
N ASP A 11 3.40 7.19 7.70
CA ASP A 11 4.15 6.75 8.86
C ASP A 11 3.33 6.76 10.15
N THR A 12 2.28 7.57 10.19
CA THR A 12 1.45 7.68 11.38
C THR A 12 0.20 6.83 11.31
N LEU A 13 -0.06 6.18 10.18
CA LEU A 13 -1.24 5.35 10.05
C LEU A 13 -1.09 4.07 10.89
N PRO A 14 -2.19 3.60 11.49
CA PRO A 14 -2.11 2.34 12.23
C PRO A 14 -1.94 1.17 11.26
N ASN A 15 -1.36 0.10 11.75
CA ASN A 15 -1.13 -1.08 10.91
C ASN A 15 -2.42 -1.69 10.37
N ALA A 16 -3.54 -1.46 11.04
CA ALA A 16 -4.81 -1.98 10.59
C ALA A 16 -5.45 -1.15 9.49
N ALA A 17 -4.89 0.02 9.18
CA ALA A 17 -5.46 0.88 8.15
C ALA A 17 -5.24 0.29 6.76
N GLY A 18 -6.09 0.70 5.82
CA GLY A 18 -5.95 0.29 4.43
C GLY A 18 -5.73 1.50 3.55
N VAL A 19 -4.92 1.35 2.51
CA VAL A 19 -4.65 2.43 1.58
C VAL A 19 -4.98 2.00 0.15
N SER A 20 -5.25 2.98 -0.70
CA SER A 20 -5.65 2.72 -2.08
C SER A 20 -4.44 2.36 -2.95
N VAL A 21 -4.74 1.87 -4.16
CA VAL A 21 -3.69 1.52 -5.11
C VAL A 21 -2.84 2.74 -5.45
N GLU A 22 -3.43 3.92 -5.48
CA GLU A 22 -2.70 5.14 -5.80
C GLU A 22 -1.64 5.44 -4.75
N VAL A 23 -1.96 5.19 -3.50
CA VAL A 23 -1.00 5.40 -2.41
C VAL A 23 0.11 4.37 -2.51
N VAL A 24 -0.23 3.12 -2.78
CA VAL A 24 0.78 2.07 -2.94
C VAL A 24 1.72 2.42 -4.09
N ALA A 25 1.16 2.85 -5.21
CA ALA A 25 1.95 3.24 -6.38
C ALA A 25 2.91 4.38 -6.03
N ALA A 26 2.43 5.37 -5.28
CA ALA A 26 3.26 6.49 -4.88
C ALA A 26 4.39 6.05 -3.94
N LEU A 27 4.10 5.15 -3.02
CA LEU A 27 5.11 4.64 -2.10
C LEU A 27 6.21 3.88 -2.84
N LEU A 28 5.85 3.17 -3.90
CA LEU A 28 6.79 2.36 -4.66
C LEU A 28 7.33 3.10 -5.88
N GLU A 29 6.85 4.33 -6.10
CA GLU A 29 7.27 5.14 -7.24
C GLU A 29 7.04 4.43 -8.56
N CYS A 30 5.87 3.86 -8.72
CA CYS A 30 5.53 3.14 -9.94
C CYS A 30 4.09 3.44 -10.33
N SER A 31 3.64 2.89 -11.46
CA SER A 31 2.28 3.11 -11.91
C SER A 31 1.31 2.17 -11.20
N ASN A 32 0.02 2.49 -11.30
CA ASN A 32 -1.01 1.61 -10.75
C ASN A 32 -0.98 0.25 -11.41
N SER A 33 -0.73 0.20 -12.71
CA SER A 33 -0.62 -1.08 -13.42
C SER A 33 0.49 -1.94 -12.86
N THR A 34 1.60 -1.33 -12.52
CA THR A 34 2.73 -2.06 -11.94
C THR A 34 2.35 -2.63 -10.58
N VAL A 35 1.58 -1.86 -9.78
CA VAL A 35 1.12 -2.36 -8.49
C VAL A 35 0.29 -3.63 -8.68
N TRP A 36 -0.65 -3.62 -9.64
CA TRP A 36 -1.49 -4.78 -9.90
C TRP A 36 -0.68 -5.96 -10.40
N ASN A 37 0.31 -5.72 -11.27
CA ASN A 37 1.15 -6.80 -11.77
C ASN A 37 1.97 -7.43 -10.65
N ARG A 38 2.51 -6.63 -9.78
CA ARG A 38 3.30 -7.14 -8.65
C ARG A 38 2.42 -7.89 -7.66
N THR A 39 1.19 -7.41 -7.47
CA THR A 39 0.23 -8.10 -6.61
C THR A 39 -0.08 -9.48 -7.16
N LYS A 40 -0.28 -9.58 -8.48
CA LYS A 40 -0.56 -10.87 -9.11
C LYS A 40 0.59 -11.84 -8.98
N ARG A 41 1.82 -11.34 -9.04
CA ARG A 41 2.99 -12.21 -8.94
C ARG A 41 3.30 -12.60 -7.49
N GLY A 42 2.63 -12.00 -6.54
CA GLY A 42 2.89 -12.28 -5.15
C GLY A 42 4.00 -11.43 -4.54
N ASP A 43 4.48 -10.43 -5.27
CA ASP A 43 5.51 -9.52 -4.77
C ASP A 43 4.98 -8.52 -3.78
N LEU A 44 3.66 -8.31 -3.78
CA LEU A 44 3.01 -7.40 -2.85
C LEU A 44 1.96 -8.15 -2.06
N PRO A 45 1.62 -7.66 -0.86
CA PRO A 45 0.55 -8.28 -0.07
C PRO A 45 -0.75 -8.26 -0.84
N GLN A 46 -1.59 -9.26 -0.62
CA GLN A 46 -2.89 -9.31 -1.26
C GLN A 46 -3.81 -8.24 -0.68
N PRO A 47 -4.50 -7.49 -1.52
CA PRO A 47 -5.39 -6.45 -1.03
C PRO A 47 -6.67 -7.03 -0.47
N ILE A 48 -7.38 -6.23 0.32
CA ILE A 48 -8.68 -6.59 0.84
C ILE A 48 -9.72 -5.69 0.20
N VAL A 49 -10.93 -6.22 0.02
CA VAL A 49 -12.02 -5.40 -0.49
C VAL A 49 -12.92 -5.04 0.69
N ILE A 50 -13.06 -3.74 0.93
CA ILE A 50 -13.87 -3.23 2.01
C ILE A 50 -14.93 -2.32 1.41
N ALA A 51 -16.19 -2.70 1.57
CA ALA A 51 -17.31 -1.91 1.04
C ALA A 51 -17.12 -1.57 -0.44
N GLY A 52 -16.67 -2.52 -1.24
CA GLY A 52 -16.46 -2.32 -2.67
C GLY A 52 -15.18 -1.61 -3.04
N HIS A 53 -14.35 -1.29 -2.07
CA HIS A 53 -13.08 -0.60 -2.35
C HIS A 53 -11.91 -1.51 -2.03
N THR A 54 -10.96 -1.59 -2.96
CA THR A 54 -9.77 -2.38 -2.76
C THR A 54 -8.75 -1.59 -1.94
N ARG A 55 -8.23 -2.21 -0.89
CA ARG A 55 -7.27 -1.55 -0.01
C ARG A 55 -6.14 -2.50 0.36
N TRP A 56 -4.94 -1.95 0.46
CA TRP A 56 -3.78 -2.72 0.93
C TRP A 56 -3.54 -2.39 2.39
N ASN A 57 -3.25 -3.41 3.17
CA ASN A 57 -3.04 -3.24 4.62
C ASN A 57 -1.72 -2.53 4.89
N VAL A 58 -1.77 -1.48 5.70
CA VAL A 58 -0.58 -0.69 6.01
C VAL A 58 0.49 -1.52 6.70
N GLY A 59 0.09 -2.37 7.63
CA GLY A 59 1.05 -3.21 8.34
C GLY A 59 1.81 -4.14 7.42
N ALA A 60 1.10 -4.73 6.45
CA ALA A 60 1.74 -5.62 5.48
C ALA A 60 2.69 -4.86 4.58
N LEU A 61 2.29 -3.64 4.18
CA LEU A 61 3.16 -2.81 3.35
C LEU A 61 4.41 -2.40 4.12
N ARG A 62 4.28 -2.10 5.39
CA ARG A 62 5.44 -1.72 6.21
C ARG A 62 6.44 -2.86 6.30
N LYS A 63 5.96 -4.07 6.43
CA LYS A 63 6.85 -5.23 6.47
C LYS A 63 7.63 -5.35 5.17
N LEU A 64 6.99 -5.03 4.06
CA LEU A 64 7.64 -5.11 2.78
C LEU A 64 8.66 -3.98 2.60
N LEU A 65 8.30 -2.77 3.01
CA LEU A 65 9.15 -1.61 2.80
C LEU A 65 10.28 -1.50 3.82
N MET A 66 10.06 -2.05 5.02
CA MET A 66 11.07 -2.01 6.07
C MET A 66 11.24 -3.39 6.67
N PRO A 67 11.76 -4.32 5.87
CA PRO A 67 11.80 -5.71 6.29
C PRO A 67 12.70 -5.93 7.49
N GLU A 68 13.56 -5.18 7.86
CA GLU A 68 14.38 -5.46 8.81
C GLU A 68 14.30 -4.98 9.94
N ALA A 69 13.69 -4.41 9.98
CA ALA A 69 13.55 -4.10 11.18
C ALA A 69 14.38 -4.75 12.08
N MET A 70 14.86 -5.16 12.21
CA MET A 70 15.51 -5.58 13.14
C MET A 70 15.78 -5.47 13.76
#